data_8427c14496a31afe69abbce47306e12c
#
_entry.id   8427c14496a31afe69abbce47306e12c
#
_cell.length_a   1.000
_cell.length_b   1.000
_cell.length_c   1.000
_cell.angle_alpha   90.00
_cell.angle_beta   90.00
_cell.angle_gamma   90.00
#
_symmetry.space_group_name_H-M   'P 1'
#
loop_
_entity.id
_entity.type
_entity.pdbx_description
1 polymer ?
#
loop_
_entity_poly.entity_id
_entity_poly.type
_entity_poly.pdbx_seq_one_letter_code
_entity_poly.pdbx_strand_id
1 'polypeptide(L)'
;PETIKMAPLVKELERREEFESLVCVTAQHRQMLDQVLEAFSITPDYDLDIMQPGQTLSDITARVLKGLEGIIQEVKPDMVLVHGDTTTTFAGALAAYYGQTAVGHVEAGLRTYDKYSPFPEEMNRQFVGCVADLHFAPTEGARQNLLREGKAPESIVVTGNTAIDALQTTVREDYSDEILQWAKGSRLIVLTAHRRENLGEPMHRMFRAIRRVVEEFPDVKVVYPVHLNPLVQKAAEEELGGCDRVKLIAPLEVIEFHNLLARSTLILTDSGGIQEEAPSLGKPVIVLRDTTERPEGIAAGTLKLAGTGEETIYSLVRELLTDTAEYERMSHASNPYGDGLASQRIADAILAWKRGRG
;
A
#
# COMPACT_ATOMS: atom_id res chain seq x y z
N PRO A 1 3.35 -6.79 2.25
CA PRO A 1 2.61 -5.70 1.54
C PRO A 1 2.12 -6.14 0.16
N GLU A 2 2.95 -6.83 -0.67
CA GLU A 2 2.57 -7.21 -2.03
C GLU A 2 1.40 -8.20 -2.06
N THR A 3 1.35 -9.12 -1.10
CA THR A 3 0.32 -10.16 -1.03
C THR A 3 -1.08 -9.56 -0.92
N ILE A 4 -1.26 -8.53 -0.07
CA ILE A 4 -2.57 -7.89 0.09
C ILE A 4 -3.03 -7.19 -1.19
N LYS A 5 -2.10 -6.65 -1.97
CA LYS A 5 -2.39 -6.00 -3.25
C LYS A 5 -2.64 -6.99 -4.38
N MET A 6 -2.03 -8.19 -4.32
CA MET A 6 -2.26 -9.26 -5.30
C MET A 6 -3.49 -10.10 -5.00
N ALA A 7 -3.90 -10.23 -3.74
CA ALA A 7 -5.02 -11.07 -3.34
C ALA A 7 -6.34 -10.74 -4.06
N PRO A 8 -6.76 -9.48 -4.23
CA PRO A 8 -7.96 -9.15 -5.00
C PRO A 8 -7.86 -9.59 -6.47
N LEU A 9 -6.67 -9.47 -7.07
CA LEU A 9 -6.44 -9.90 -8.44
C LEU A 9 -6.52 -11.43 -8.56
N VAL A 10 -5.92 -12.17 -7.62
CA VAL A 10 -6.06 -13.64 -7.56
C VAL A 10 -7.54 -14.02 -7.51
N LYS A 11 -8.33 -13.41 -6.61
CA LYS A 11 -9.77 -13.70 -6.50
C LYS A 11 -10.56 -13.31 -7.74
N GLU A 12 -10.18 -12.24 -8.44
CA GLU A 12 -10.81 -11.86 -9.69
C GLU A 12 -10.50 -12.88 -10.81
N LEU A 13 -9.26 -13.37 -10.90
CA LEU A 13 -8.86 -14.38 -11.89
C LEU A 13 -9.52 -15.72 -11.59
N GLU A 14 -9.58 -16.18 -10.34
CA GLU A 14 -10.26 -17.41 -9.92
C GLU A 14 -11.77 -17.41 -10.28
N ARG A 15 -12.40 -16.24 -10.27
CA ARG A 15 -13.83 -16.08 -10.55
C ARG A 15 -14.16 -16.20 -12.04
N ARG A 16 -13.19 -16.03 -12.93
CA ARG A 16 -13.37 -16.01 -14.38
C ARG A 16 -12.98 -17.34 -15.01
N GLU A 17 -13.90 -17.95 -15.74
CA GLU A 17 -13.70 -19.26 -16.40
C GLU A 17 -12.60 -19.25 -17.46
N GLU A 18 -12.24 -18.08 -17.98
CA GLU A 18 -11.18 -17.92 -18.98
C GLU A 18 -9.75 -18.05 -18.42
N PHE A 19 -9.60 -18.07 -17.10
CA PHE A 19 -8.30 -18.14 -16.43
C PHE A 19 -8.14 -19.44 -15.63
N GLU A 20 -6.98 -20.02 -15.73
CA GLU A 20 -6.42 -20.93 -14.75
C GLU A 20 -5.39 -20.14 -13.93
N SER A 21 -5.75 -19.77 -12.71
CA SER A 21 -4.92 -18.94 -11.82
C SER A 21 -4.16 -19.83 -10.84
N LEU A 22 -2.82 -19.79 -10.88
CA LEU A 22 -1.94 -20.48 -9.95
C LEU A 22 -1.19 -19.48 -9.10
N VAL A 23 -1.09 -19.75 -7.82
CA VAL A 23 -0.45 -18.89 -6.83
C VAL A 23 0.84 -19.53 -6.33
N CYS A 24 1.96 -18.86 -6.59
CA CYS A 24 3.26 -19.22 -6.04
C CYS A 24 3.69 -18.17 -5.02
N VAL A 25 3.91 -18.60 -3.77
CA VAL A 25 4.43 -17.74 -2.71
C VAL A 25 5.90 -18.01 -2.45
N THR A 26 6.65 -16.96 -2.12
CA THR A 26 8.07 -17.08 -1.79
C THR A 26 8.32 -17.16 -0.29
N ALA A 27 7.32 -16.74 0.51
CA ALA A 27 7.34 -16.77 1.97
C ALA A 27 8.55 -16.06 2.60
N GLN A 28 9.00 -14.95 1.99
CA GLN A 28 10.06 -14.10 2.56
C GLN A 28 9.68 -13.55 3.94
N HIS A 29 8.38 -13.36 4.23
CA HIS A 29 7.81 -12.94 5.52
C HIS A 29 6.62 -13.82 5.86
N ARG A 30 6.89 -15.07 6.30
CA ARG A 30 5.91 -16.15 6.50
C ARG A 30 4.66 -15.71 7.26
N GLN A 31 4.82 -15.19 8.47
CA GLN A 31 3.69 -14.88 9.34
C GLN A 31 2.73 -13.85 8.72
N MET A 32 3.27 -12.77 8.16
CA MET A 32 2.45 -11.73 7.50
C MET A 32 1.78 -12.26 6.23
N LEU A 33 2.44 -13.17 5.50
CA LEU A 33 1.89 -13.79 4.31
C LEU A 33 0.68 -14.66 4.67
N ASP A 34 0.82 -15.56 5.63
CA ASP A 34 -0.21 -16.52 6.02
C ASP A 34 -1.50 -15.80 6.46
N GLN A 35 -1.38 -14.71 7.21
CA GLN A 35 -2.52 -13.88 7.62
C GLN A 35 -3.30 -13.30 6.44
N VAL A 36 -2.62 -12.79 5.43
CA VAL A 36 -3.28 -12.25 4.23
C VAL A 36 -3.92 -13.38 3.42
N LEU A 37 -3.24 -14.51 3.25
CA LEU A 37 -3.79 -15.67 2.55
C LEU A 37 -5.08 -16.17 3.23
N GLU A 38 -5.08 -16.25 4.55
CA GLU A 38 -6.29 -16.61 5.34
C GLU A 38 -7.40 -15.57 5.14
N ALA A 39 -7.08 -14.28 5.25
CA ALA A 39 -8.03 -13.19 5.12
C ALA A 39 -8.78 -13.20 3.78
N PHE A 40 -8.11 -13.59 2.70
CA PHE A 40 -8.68 -13.69 1.35
C PHE A 40 -9.08 -15.11 0.95
N SER A 41 -8.93 -16.09 1.86
CA SER A 41 -9.20 -17.50 1.56
C SER A 41 -8.45 -17.98 0.31
N ILE A 42 -7.15 -17.69 0.25
CA ILE A 42 -6.25 -18.11 -0.82
C ILE A 42 -5.39 -19.26 -0.31
N THR A 43 -5.34 -20.36 -1.06
CA THR A 43 -4.42 -21.47 -0.83
C THR A 43 -3.35 -21.43 -1.93
N PRO A 44 -2.07 -21.24 -1.60
CA PRO A 44 -1.02 -21.28 -2.61
C PRO A 44 -0.89 -22.66 -3.24
N ASP A 45 -0.67 -22.72 -4.56
CA ASP A 45 -0.35 -23.95 -5.29
C ASP A 45 1.11 -24.34 -5.10
N TYR A 46 1.98 -23.34 -4.96
CA TYR A 46 3.41 -23.52 -4.75
C TYR A 46 3.91 -22.62 -3.62
N ASP A 47 4.82 -23.18 -2.81
CA ASP A 47 5.46 -22.47 -1.70
C ASP A 47 6.98 -22.71 -1.76
N LEU A 48 7.74 -21.68 -2.04
CA LEU A 48 9.20 -21.76 -2.16
C LEU A 48 9.93 -21.70 -0.83
N ASP A 49 9.29 -21.18 0.21
CA ASP A 49 9.82 -21.06 1.58
C ASP A 49 11.29 -20.57 1.64
N ILE A 50 11.55 -19.44 1.00
CA ILE A 50 12.92 -18.95 0.79
C ILE A 50 13.55 -18.26 2.01
N MET A 51 12.77 -17.99 3.08
CA MET A 51 13.26 -17.24 4.22
C MET A 51 14.39 -17.96 4.94
N GLN A 52 15.52 -17.26 5.10
CA GLN A 52 16.63 -17.70 5.95
C GLN A 52 17.23 -16.51 6.72
N PRO A 53 17.66 -16.72 7.97
CA PRO A 53 18.32 -15.67 8.73
C PRO A 53 19.57 -15.14 8.04
N GLY A 54 19.72 -13.80 7.98
CA GLY A 54 20.92 -13.15 7.46
C GLY A 54 21.10 -13.22 5.94
N GLN A 55 20.08 -13.63 5.18
CA GLN A 55 20.18 -13.68 3.70
C GLN A 55 20.36 -12.30 3.09
N THR A 56 21.20 -12.23 2.05
CA THR A 56 21.46 -11.05 1.23
C THR A 56 20.41 -10.91 0.12
N LEU A 57 20.37 -9.74 -0.54
CA LEU A 57 19.56 -9.57 -1.76
C LEU A 57 19.93 -10.58 -2.86
N SER A 58 21.21 -10.91 -2.98
CA SER A 58 21.70 -11.92 -3.91
C SER A 58 21.17 -13.33 -3.58
N ASP A 59 21.11 -13.69 -2.30
CA ASP A 59 20.57 -14.98 -1.86
C ASP A 59 19.07 -15.08 -2.18
N ILE A 60 18.31 -14.01 -1.92
CA ILE A 60 16.87 -13.94 -2.24
C ILE A 60 16.68 -14.10 -3.74
N THR A 61 17.39 -13.32 -4.55
CA THR A 61 17.31 -13.37 -6.02
C THR A 61 17.60 -14.78 -6.54
N ALA A 62 18.70 -15.38 -6.09
CA ALA A 62 19.11 -16.71 -6.55
C ALA A 62 18.09 -17.80 -6.18
N ARG A 63 17.54 -17.75 -4.97
CA ARG A 63 16.57 -18.76 -4.51
C ARG A 63 15.23 -18.63 -5.22
N VAL A 64 14.71 -17.42 -5.39
CA VAL A 64 13.46 -17.19 -6.14
C VAL A 64 13.64 -17.65 -7.59
N LEU A 65 14.75 -17.25 -8.23
CA LEU A 65 15.03 -17.60 -9.62
C LEU A 65 15.09 -19.13 -9.80
N LYS A 66 15.83 -19.83 -8.94
CA LYS A 66 15.95 -21.29 -8.99
C LYS A 66 14.66 -22.01 -8.63
N GLY A 67 13.91 -21.53 -7.65
CA GLY A 67 12.63 -22.10 -7.27
C GLY A 67 11.58 -22.00 -8.38
N LEU A 68 11.53 -20.86 -9.05
CA LEU A 68 10.55 -20.65 -10.13
C LEU A 68 10.93 -21.34 -11.44
N GLU A 69 12.22 -21.59 -11.70
CA GLU A 69 12.68 -22.25 -12.93
C GLU A 69 11.94 -23.58 -13.18
N GLY A 70 11.88 -24.45 -12.17
CA GLY A 70 11.20 -25.73 -12.25
C GLY A 70 9.68 -25.59 -12.43
N ILE A 71 9.06 -24.70 -11.68
CA ILE A 71 7.60 -24.46 -11.74
C ILE A 71 7.20 -23.95 -13.13
N ILE A 72 7.93 -22.97 -13.67
CA ILE A 72 7.63 -22.41 -15.01
C ILE A 72 7.79 -23.48 -16.11
N GLN A 73 8.81 -24.34 -16.01
CA GLN A 73 9.00 -25.44 -16.95
C GLN A 73 7.89 -26.50 -16.88
N GLU A 74 7.39 -26.79 -15.69
CA GLU A 74 6.31 -27.74 -15.45
C GLU A 74 4.95 -27.18 -15.89
N VAL A 75 4.59 -26.01 -15.41
CA VAL A 75 3.28 -25.36 -15.61
C VAL A 75 3.15 -24.79 -17.02
N LYS A 76 4.22 -24.21 -17.56
CA LYS A 76 4.22 -23.47 -18.85
C LYS A 76 3.13 -22.41 -18.92
N PRO A 77 3.09 -21.47 -17.97
CA PRO A 77 2.03 -20.48 -17.94
C PRO A 77 2.08 -19.56 -19.16
N ASP A 78 0.94 -19.06 -19.59
CA ASP A 78 0.87 -18.04 -20.65
C ASP A 78 1.47 -16.71 -20.19
N MET A 79 1.34 -16.38 -18.91
CA MET A 79 1.86 -15.15 -18.31
C MET A 79 2.19 -15.35 -16.83
N VAL A 80 3.25 -14.73 -16.37
CA VAL A 80 3.59 -14.57 -14.95
C VAL A 80 3.27 -13.14 -14.53
N LEU A 81 2.47 -12.99 -13.48
CA LEU A 81 2.16 -11.69 -12.88
C LEU A 81 3.08 -11.44 -11.70
N VAL A 82 3.70 -10.28 -11.69
CA VAL A 82 4.55 -9.80 -10.59
C VAL A 82 4.08 -8.42 -10.13
N HIS A 83 4.28 -8.09 -8.84
CA HIS A 83 3.76 -6.86 -8.27
C HIS A 83 4.87 -5.97 -7.69
N GLY A 84 4.82 -4.68 -8.04
CA GLY A 84 5.64 -3.64 -7.41
C GLY A 84 7.13 -3.75 -7.72
N ASP A 85 7.96 -3.74 -6.68
CA ASP A 85 9.39 -3.45 -6.82
C ASP A 85 10.31 -4.22 -5.86
N THR A 86 9.80 -5.24 -5.20
CA THR A 86 10.64 -6.06 -4.31
C THR A 86 11.66 -6.89 -5.10
N THR A 87 12.66 -7.41 -4.39
CA THR A 87 13.63 -8.34 -4.96
C THR A 87 12.94 -9.60 -5.50
N THR A 88 11.88 -10.06 -4.84
CA THR A 88 11.03 -11.16 -5.32
C THR A 88 10.36 -10.84 -6.65
N THR A 89 9.84 -9.63 -6.80
CA THR A 89 9.22 -9.14 -8.04
C THR A 89 10.21 -9.18 -9.21
N PHE A 90 11.41 -8.64 -8.98
CA PHE A 90 12.48 -8.66 -9.96
C PHE A 90 12.90 -10.09 -10.34
N ALA A 91 13.17 -10.93 -9.35
CA ALA A 91 13.60 -12.31 -9.59
C ALA A 91 12.50 -13.14 -10.28
N GLY A 92 11.24 -12.92 -9.94
CA GLY A 92 10.09 -13.57 -10.59
C GLY A 92 9.96 -13.18 -12.07
N ALA A 93 10.07 -11.89 -12.38
CA ALA A 93 10.07 -11.42 -13.76
C ALA A 93 11.25 -11.97 -14.57
N LEU A 94 12.43 -12.03 -13.96
CA LEU A 94 13.63 -12.60 -14.61
C LEU A 94 13.47 -14.10 -14.86
N ALA A 95 12.90 -14.85 -13.93
CA ALA A 95 12.63 -16.29 -14.11
C ALA A 95 11.65 -16.53 -15.26
N ALA A 96 10.58 -15.75 -15.35
CA ALA A 96 9.62 -15.80 -16.44
C ALA A 96 10.28 -15.48 -17.79
N TYR A 97 11.09 -14.43 -17.85
CA TYR A 97 11.85 -14.07 -19.05
C TYR A 97 12.77 -15.19 -19.50
N TYR A 98 13.51 -15.84 -18.60
CA TYR A 98 14.37 -17.00 -18.94
C TYR A 98 13.56 -18.21 -19.44
N GLY A 99 12.36 -18.40 -18.89
CA GLY A 99 11.40 -19.41 -19.35
C GLY A 99 10.66 -19.03 -20.64
N GLN A 100 10.97 -17.88 -21.27
CA GLN A 100 10.26 -17.34 -22.44
C GLN A 100 8.73 -17.21 -22.22
N THR A 101 8.35 -16.94 -20.97
CA THR A 101 6.98 -16.71 -20.55
C THR A 101 6.72 -15.19 -20.44
N ALA A 102 5.56 -14.74 -20.91
CA ALA A 102 5.19 -13.34 -20.83
C ALA A 102 5.11 -12.85 -19.38
N VAL A 103 5.40 -11.58 -19.16
CA VAL A 103 5.39 -10.93 -17.85
C VAL A 103 4.38 -9.80 -17.81
N GLY A 104 3.46 -9.83 -16.84
CA GLY A 104 2.58 -8.72 -16.49
C GLY A 104 3.06 -8.07 -15.19
N HIS A 105 3.35 -6.77 -15.25
CA HIS A 105 3.85 -6.00 -14.10
C HIS A 105 2.73 -5.18 -13.49
N VAL A 106 2.23 -5.59 -12.33
CA VAL A 106 1.23 -4.88 -11.54
C VAL A 106 1.91 -3.79 -10.71
N GLU A 107 1.31 -2.61 -10.60
CA GLU A 107 1.88 -1.40 -9.99
C GLU A 107 3.14 -0.91 -10.73
N ALA A 108 3.06 -0.91 -12.06
CA ALA A 108 4.16 -0.51 -12.94
C ALA A 108 4.27 1.02 -13.08
N GLY A 109 5.49 1.51 -13.29
CA GLY A 109 5.73 2.90 -13.72
C GLY A 109 5.92 3.92 -12.60
N LEU A 110 5.94 3.52 -11.34
CA LEU A 110 6.39 4.40 -10.24
C LEU A 110 7.89 4.66 -10.39
N ARG A 111 8.31 5.93 -10.26
CA ARG A 111 9.73 6.33 -10.44
C ARG A 111 10.14 7.45 -9.50
N THR A 112 11.35 7.33 -8.99
CA THR A 112 12.10 8.44 -8.38
C THR A 112 13.22 8.93 -9.30
N TYR A 113 13.71 8.07 -10.21
CA TYR A 113 14.89 8.26 -11.04
C TYR A 113 16.21 8.40 -10.26
N ASP A 114 16.19 8.15 -8.96
CA ASP A 114 17.38 7.99 -8.14
C ASP A 114 17.57 6.51 -7.83
N LYS A 115 18.56 5.87 -8.49
CA LYS A 115 18.79 4.43 -8.40
C LYS A 115 19.11 3.90 -7.00
N TYR A 116 19.38 4.78 -6.05
CA TYR A 116 19.66 4.44 -4.66
C TYR A 116 18.57 4.92 -3.69
N SER A 117 17.47 5.50 -4.18
CA SER A 117 16.37 6.01 -3.36
C SER A 117 14.99 5.79 -4.00
N PRO A 118 14.21 4.82 -3.49
CA PRO A 118 14.55 3.78 -2.50
C PRO A 118 15.47 2.71 -3.08
N PHE A 119 16.27 2.10 -2.22
CA PHE A 119 17.17 1.01 -2.62
C PHE A 119 16.76 -0.31 -1.95
N PRO A 120 16.64 -1.43 -2.71
CA PRO A 120 16.93 -1.60 -4.16
C PRO A 120 15.69 -1.35 -5.07
N GLU A 121 14.58 -0.85 -4.54
CA GLU A 121 13.26 -0.84 -5.16
C GLU A 121 13.22 -0.07 -6.47
N GLU A 122 13.87 1.10 -6.55
CA GLU A 122 13.86 1.91 -7.78
C GLU A 122 14.44 1.14 -8.97
N MET A 123 15.54 0.44 -8.78
CA MET A 123 16.15 -0.35 -9.88
C MET A 123 15.38 -1.62 -10.15
N ASN A 124 14.83 -2.29 -9.13
CA ASN A 124 14.00 -3.46 -9.33
C ASN A 124 12.82 -3.16 -10.28
N ARG A 125 12.08 -2.05 -10.04
CA ARG A 125 10.94 -1.69 -10.89
C ARG A 125 11.34 -1.31 -12.31
N GLN A 126 12.51 -0.71 -12.50
CA GLN A 126 13.05 -0.43 -13.83
C GLN A 126 13.45 -1.72 -14.55
N PHE A 127 14.14 -2.67 -13.89
CA PHE A 127 14.51 -3.96 -14.47
C PHE A 127 13.27 -4.78 -14.85
N VAL A 128 12.25 -4.85 -13.99
CA VAL A 128 10.98 -5.50 -14.34
C VAL A 128 10.34 -4.83 -15.56
N GLY A 129 10.35 -3.50 -15.62
CA GLY A 129 9.87 -2.75 -16.78
C GLY A 129 10.61 -3.05 -18.08
N CYS A 130 11.84 -3.55 -18.03
CA CYS A 130 12.58 -3.95 -19.24
C CYS A 130 12.10 -5.28 -19.84
N VAL A 131 11.56 -6.19 -19.01
CA VAL A 131 11.17 -7.55 -19.44
C VAL A 131 9.66 -7.74 -19.49
N ALA A 132 8.86 -6.81 -18.92
CA ALA A 132 7.41 -6.91 -18.90
C ALA A 132 6.80 -6.70 -20.30
N ASP A 133 5.85 -7.56 -20.67
CA ASP A 133 5.02 -7.48 -21.88
C ASP A 133 3.79 -6.57 -21.66
N LEU A 134 3.23 -6.56 -20.44
CA LEU A 134 2.15 -5.68 -20.03
C LEU A 134 2.52 -4.91 -18.76
N HIS A 135 2.17 -3.63 -18.74
CA HIS A 135 2.40 -2.72 -17.63
C HIS A 135 1.06 -2.20 -17.09
N PHE A 136 0.69 -2.60 -15.88
CA PHE A 136 -0.51 -2.15 -15.22
C PHE A 136 -0.17 -0.97 -14.31
N ALA A 137 -0.34 0.24 -14.83
CA ALA A 137 0.02 1.47 -14.15
C ALA A 137 -1.08 1.90 -13.16
N PRO A 138 -0.75 2.26 -11.92
CA PRO A 138 -1.76 2.71 -10.95
C PRO A 138 -2.33 4.09 -11.27
N THR A 139 -1.57 4.96 -11.94
CA THR A 139 -1.96 6.34 -12.26
C THR A 139 -1.52 6.74 -13.66
N GLU A 140 -2.09 7.84 -14.17
CA GLU A 140 -1.62 8.43 -15.43
C GLU A 140 -0.16 8.92 -15.31
N GLY A 141 0.26 9.41 -14.14
CA GLY A 141 1.66 9.79 -13.88
C GLY A 141 2.62 8.60 -14.07
N ALA A 142 2.26 7.43 -13.54
CA ALA A 142 3.02 6.19 -13.73
C ALA A 142 3.06 5.77 -15.22
N ARG A 143 1.94 5.89 -15.94
CA ARG A 143 1.90 5.66 -17.40
C ARG A 143 2.84 6.58 -18.15
N GLN A 144 2.88 7.87 -17.83
CA GLN A 144 3.76 8.84 -18.46
C GLN A 144 5.25 8.51 -18.23
N ASN A 145 5.60 7.97 -17.06
CA ASN A 145 6.97 7.50 -16.81
C ASN A 145 7.35 6.35 -17.77
N LEU A 146 6.48 5.38 -17.95
CA LEU A 146 6.70 4.26 -18.86
C LEU A 146 6.81 4.72 -20.32
N LEU A 147 5.97 5.63 -20.76
CA LEU A 147 6.05 6.21 -22.10
C LEU A 147 7.38 6.96 -22.33
N ARG A 148 7.86 7.73 -21.35
CA ARG A 148 9.18 8.39 -21.40
C ARG A 148 10.33 7.41 -21.52
N GLU A 149 10.19 6.21 -20.97
CA GLU A 149 11.15 5.12 -21.09
C GLU A 149 11.02 4.32 -22.40
N GLY A 150 10.14 4.75 -23.31
CA GLY A 150 9.97 4.14 -24.63
C GLY A 150 9.15 2.85 -24.61
N LYS A 151 8.34 2.61 -23.56
CA LYS A 151 7.40 1.48 -23.58
C LYS A 151 6.27 1.75 -24.57
N ALA A 152 5.86 0.70 -25.29
CA ALA A 152 4.79 0.81 -26.29
C ALA A 152 3.46 1.20 -25.63
N PRO A 153 2.73 2.21 -26.13
CA PRO A 153 1.49 2.68 -25.50
C PRO A 153 0.45 1.57 -25.31
N GLU A 154 0.38 0.63 -26.24
CA GLU A 154 -0.53 -0.52 -26.22
C GLU A 154 -0.17 -1.56 -25.16
N SER A 155 1.06 -1.55 -24.64
CA SER A 155 1.49 -2.42 -23.54
C SER A 155 1.19 -1.83 -22.15
N ILE A 156 0.69 -0.59 -22.07
CA ILE A 156 0.46 0.13 -20.82
C ILE A 156 -1.04 0.33 -20.59
N VAL A 157 -1.55 -0.17 -19.47
CA VAL A 157 -2.95 0.01 -19.07
C VAL A 157 -3.00 0.73 -17.73
N VAL A 158 -3.70 1.84 -17.66
CA VAL A 158 -3.97 2.54 -16.39
C VAL A 158 -5.12 1.81 -15.69
N THR A 159 -4.83 1.14 -14.59
CA THR A 159 -5.76 0.27 -13.89
C THR A 159 -6.28 0.85 -12.59
N GLY A 160 -5.53 1.73 -11.95
CA GLY A 160 -5.66 2.01 -10.53
C GLY A 160 -4.76 1.07 -9.70
N ASN A 161 -4.71 1.31 -8.40
CA ASN A 161 -3.93 0.49 -7.47
C ASN A 161 -4.81 -0.61 -6.86
N THR A 162 -4.36 -1.86 -6.95
CA THR A 162 -5.06 -3.03 -6.37
C THR A 162 -5.15 -3.01 -4.84
N ALA A 163 -4.39 -2.15 -4.16
CA ALA A 163 -4.59 -1.88 -2.73
C ALA A 163 -6.00 -1.36 -2.43
N ILE A 164 -6.59 -0.58 -3.36
CA ILE A 164 -7.95 -0.07 -3.21
C ILE A 164 -8.97 -1.21 -3.33
N ASP A 165 -8.74 -2.14 -4.24
CA ASP A 165 -9.59 -3.35 -4.39
C ASP A 165 -9.59 -4.18 -3.12
N ALA A 166 -8.45 -4.27 -2.42
CA ALA A 166 -8.32 -5.02 -1.17
C ALA A 166 -9.27 -4.52 -0.07
N LEU A 167 -9.54 -3.21 -0.03
CA LEU A 167 -10.44 -2.61 0.95
C LEU A 167 -11.87 -3.18 0.87
N GLN A 168 -12.33 -3.58 -0.33
CA GLN A 168 -13.66 -4.17 -0.52
C GLN A 168 -13.82 -5.52 0.22
N THR A 169 -12.72 -6.24 0.45
CA THR A 169 -12.72 -7.51 1.19
C THR A 169 -12.39 -7.31 2.67
N THR A 170 -11.47 -6.41 2.98
CA THR A 170 -10.93 -6.25 4.34
C THR A 170 -11.79 -5.36 5.21
N VAL A 171 -12.51 -4.37 4.65
CA VAL A 171 -13.45 -3.53 5.39
C VAL A 171 -14.80 -4.23 5.49
N ARG A 172 -15.27 -4.48 6.72
CA ARG A 172 -16.51 -5.21 7.01
C ARG A 172 -17.47 -4.32 7.77
N GLU A 173 -18.75 -4.29 7.38
CA GLU A 173 -19.77 -3.45 8.04
C GLU A 173 -19.99 -3.84 9.49
N ASP A 174 -19.98 -5.14 9.78
CA ASP A 174 -20.23 -5.74 11.10
C ASP A 174 -18.98 -5.78 12.00
N TYR A 175 -17.84 -5.25 11.55
CA TYR A 175 -16.61 -5.28 12.33
C TYR A 175 -16.71 -4.42 13.59
N SER A 176 -16.31 -5.00 14.72
CA SER A 176 -16.23 -4.33 16.01
C SER A 176 -15.09 -4.93 16.84
N ASP A 177 -14.39 -4.08 17.57
CA ASP A 177 -13.35 -4.45 18.51
C ASP A 177 -13.36 -3.52 19.74
N GLU A 178 -12.46 -3.77 20.69
CA GLU A 178 -12.36 -2.97 21.91
C GLU A 178 -11.95 -1.51 21.65
N ILE A 179 -11.17 -1.27 20.57
CA ILE A 179 -10.69 0.07 20.21
C ILE A 179 -11.87 0.90 19.68
N LEU A 180 -12.65 0.33 18.78
CA LEU A 180 -13.83 0.99 18.22
C LEU A 180 -14.93 1.17 19.28
N GLN A 181 -15.08 0.23 20.20
CA GLN A 181 -15.97 0.38 21.35
C GLN A 181 -15.54 1.57 22.24
N TRP A 182 -14.24 1.67 22.54
CA TRP A 182 -13.70 2.79 23.30
C TRP A 182 -13.88 4.13 22.57
N ALA A 183 -13.73 4.15 21.24
CA ALA A 183 -13.86 5.35 20.43
C ALA A 183 -15.33 5.77 20.18
N LYS A 184 -16.29 4.92 20.54
CA LYS A 184 -17.72 5.14 20.23
C LYS A 184 -18.21 6.52 20.71
N GLY A 185 -18.89 7.24 19.81
CA GLY A 185 -19.42 8.57 20.08
C GLY A 185 -18.38 9.70 20.04
N SER A 186 -17.14 9.41 19.68
CA SER A 186 -16.06 10.40 19.50
C SER A 186 -15.70 10.57 18.03
N ARG A 187 -15.10 11.70 17.69
CA ARG A 187 -14.39 11.87 16.42
C ARG A 187 -13.03 11.18 16.53
N LEU A 188 -12.89 10.05 15.84
CA LEU A 188 -11.69 9.23 15.90
C LEU A 188 -10.65 9.70 14.90
N ILE A 189 -9.44 9.98 15.39
CA ILE A 189 -8.25 10.22 14.57
C ILE A 189 -7.35 8.99 14.62
N VAL A 190 -6.93 8.50 13.46
CA VAL A 190 -5.91 7.46 13.36
C VAL A 190 -4.58 8.10 13.00
N LEU A 191 -3.57 7.82 13.81
CA LEU A 191 -2.20 8.30 13.61
C LEU A 191 -1.30 7.14 13.19
N THR A 192 -0.46 7.36 12.18
CA THR A 192 0.70 6.51 11.88
C THR A 192 1.92 7.37 11.59
N ALA A 193 3.02 7.11 12.30
CA ALA A 193 4.28 7.81 12.12
C ALA A 193 5.45 6.85 12.43
N HIS A 194 6.31 6.61 11.45
CA HIS A 194 7.40 5.64 11.59
C HIS A 194 8.61 5.91 10.68
N ARG A 195 8.54 6.94 9.83
CA ARG A 195 9.62 7.24 8.89
C ARG A 195 10.90 7.64 9.59
N ARG A 196 12.04 7.12 9.10
CA ARG A 196 13.36 7.39 9.68
C ARG A 196 13.74 8.87 9.65
N GLU A 197 13.33 9.57 8.60
CA GLU A 197 13.52 11.01 8.41
C GLU A 197 12.83 11.86 9.49
N ASN A 198 11.80 11.31 10.12
CA ASN A 198 11.01 11.99 11.16
C ASN A 198 11.49 11.71 12.58
N LEU A 199 12.48 10.83 12.78
CA LEU A 199 12.97 10.49 14.12
C LEU A 199 13.59 11.71 14.83
N GLY A 200 13.44 11.74 16.15
CA GLY A 200 13.91 12.84 17.01
C GLY A 200 12.94 14.01 17.08
N GLU A 201 13.44 15.24 17.10
CA GLU A 201 12.62 16.45 17.30
C GLU A 201 11.45 16.64 16.32
N PRO A 202 11.54 16.25 15.02
CA PRO A 202 10.37 16.29 14.14
C PRO A 202 9.20 15.47 14.67
N MET A 203 9.44 14.26 15.16
CA MET A 203 8.41 13.37 15.70
C MET A 203 7.80 13.93 17.00
N HIS A 204 8.61 14.51 17.88
CA HIS A 204 8.11 15.18 19.09
C HIS A 204 7.17 16.35 18.74
N ARG A 205 7.53 17.18 17.74
CA ARG A 205 6.65 18.27 17.27
C ARG A 205 5.31 17.75 16.74
N MET A 206 5.33 16.67 15.94
CA MET A 206 4.09 16.05 15.46
C MET A 206 3.20 15.61 16.62
N PHE A 207 3.77 14.94 17.61
CA PHE A 207 3.00 14.41 18.74
C PHE A 207 2.48 15.52 19.66
N ARG A 208 3.26 16.60 19.89
CA ARG A 208 2.77 17.78 20.61
C ARG A 208 1.59 18.45 19.91
N ALA A 209 1.61 18.56 18.56
CA ALA A 209 0.48 19.08 17.81
C ALA A 209 -0.79 18.23 18.05
N ILE A 210 -0.65 16.92 18.04
CA ILE A 210 -1.76 15.99 18.29
C ILE A 210 -2.26 16.11 19.73
N ARG A 211 -1.35 16.22 20.70
CA ARG A 211 -1.70 16.45 22.10
C ARG A 211 -2.55 17.72 22.27
N ARG A 212 -2.15 18.83 21.67
CA ARG A 212 -2.90 20.10 21.68
C ARG A 212 -4.30 19.93 21.09
N VAL A 213 -4.46 19.20 19.98
CA VAL A 213 -5.76 18.91 19.38
C VAL A 213 -6.66 18.16 20.37
N VAL A 214 -6.15 17.12 20.99
CA VAL A 214 -6.93 16.34 21.97
C VAL A 214 -7.29 17.18 23.19
N GLU A 215 -6.46 18.11 23.63
CA GLU A 215 -6.74 19.01 24.74
C GLU A 215 -7.82 20.03 24.39
N GLU A 216 -7.80 20.58 23.17
CA GLU A 216 -8.82 21.55 22.71
C GLU A 216 -10.17 20.93 22.42
N PHE A 217 -10.21 19.71 21.84
CA PHE A 217 -11.46 19.05 21.39
C PHE A 217 -11.82 17.86 22.31
N PRO A 218 -12.72 18.03 23.29
CA PRO A 218 -13.06 16.98 24.25
C PRO A 218 -13.69 15.72 23.63
N ASP A 219 -14.28 15.84 22.46
CA ASP A 219 -14.93 14.77 21.71
C ASP A 219 -13.97 14.05 20.73
N VAL A 220 -12.70 14.47 20.69
CA VAL A 220 -11.69 13.83 19.86
C VAL A 220 -10.96 12.75 20.64
N LYS A 221 -10.79 11.59 20.01
CA LYS A 221 -9.92 10.50 20.45
C LYS A 221 -8.91 10.14 19.38
N VAL A 222 -7.74 9.72 19.79
CA VAL A 222 -6.65 9.33 18.90
C VAL A 222 -6.24 7.89 19.17
N VAL A 223 -6.10 7.10 18.11
CA VAL A 223 -5.48 5.77 18.17
C VAL A 223 -4.20 5.79 17.36
N TYR A 224 -3.13 5.35 17.96
CA TYR A 224 -1.84 5.23 17.33
C TYR A 224 -1.28 3.81 17.46
N PRO A 225 -1.33 2.99 16.40
CA PRO A 225 -0.57 1.76 16.30
C PRO A 225 0.92 2.08 16.22
N VAL A 226 1.61 1.96 17.35
CA VAL A 226 3.00 2.45 17.50
C VAL A 226 3.96 1.47 16.87
N HIS A 227 4.81 1.97 15.98
CA HIS A 227 5.86 1.18 15.35
C HIS A 227 6.85 0.64 16.39
N LEU A 228 7.35 -0.60 16.17
CA LEU A 228 8.21 -1.31 17.12
C LEU A 228 9.61 -0.70 17.34
N ASN A 229 9.98 0.32 16.58
CA ASN A 229 11.25 1.04 16.80
C ASN A 229 11.24 1.71 18.17
N PRO A 230 12.22 1.42 19.06
CA PRO A 230 12.28 1.98 20.41
C PRO A 230 12.28 3.51 20.47
N LEU A 231 12.85 4.19 19.46
CA LEU A 231 12.87 5.66 19.39
C LEU A 231 11.46 6.21 19.15
N VAL A 232 10.66 5.53 18.33
CA VAL A 232 9.26 5.90 18.07
C VAL A 232 8.42 5.66 19.32
N GLN A 233 8.58 4.51 19.97
CA GLN A 233 7.85 4.17 21.20
C GLN A 233 8.14 5.18 22.31
N LYS A 234 9.43 5.54 22.49
CA LYS A 234 9.84 6.52 23.50
C LYS A 234 9.21 7.89 23.25
N ALA A 235 9.30 8.41 22.02
CA ALA A 235 8.71 9.70 21.66
C ALA A 235 7.19 9.71 21.84
N ALA A 236 6.50 8.62 21.45
CA ALA A 236 5.05 8.48 21.62
C ALA A 236 4.64 8.49 23.10
N GLU A 237 5.36 7.76 23.96
CA GLU A 237 5.08 7.71 25.38
C GLU A 237 5.37 9.07 26.07
N GLU A 238 6.46 9.75 25.71
CA GLU A 238 6.83 11.05 26.28
C GLU A 238 5.81 12.14 25.96
N GLU A 239 5.28 12.21 24.74
CA GLU A 239 4.39 13.29 24.29
C GLU A 239 2.89 12.94 24.40
N LEU A 240 2.52 11.70 24.18
CA LEU A 240 1.14 11.25 24.10
C LEU A 240 0.72 10.37 25.29
N GLY A 241 1.66 9.82 26.02
CA GLY A 241 1.39 8.98 27.19
C GLY A 241 0.59 9.70 28.27
N GLY A 242 -0.14 8.93 29.09
CA GLY A 242 -0.95 9.45 30.19
C GLY A 242 -2.17 10.29 29.77
N CYS A 243 -2.56 10.28 28.49
CA CYS A 243 -3.76 10.94 28.02
C CYS A 243 -4.89 9.92 27.79
N ASP A 244 -5.96 9.97 28.59
CA ASP A 244 -7.09 9.02 28.52
C ASP A 244 -7.78 8.97 27.14
N ARG A 245 -7.62 10.03 26.33
CA ARG A 245 -8.19 10.14 25.00
C ARG A 245 -7.21 9.80 23.88
N VAL A 246 -6.01 9.31 24.23
CA VAL A 246 -5.04 8.77 23.28
C VAL A 246 -4.74 7.32 23.64
N LYS A 247 -4.90 6.41 22.70
CA LYS A 247 -4.49 5.01 22.85
C LYS A 247 -3.26 4.74 22.01
N LEU A 248 -2.15 4.43 22.69
CA LEU A 248 -0.95 3.84 22.10
C LEU A 248 -1.13 2.32 22.12
N ILE A 249 -1.14 1.70 20.95
CA ILE A 249 -1.41 0.26 20.83
C ILE A 249 -0.29 -0.43 20.04
N ALA A 250 -0.24 -1.74 20.09
CA ALA A 250 0.63 -2.53 19.21
C ALA A 250 0.23 -2.34 17.74
N PRO A 251 1.15 -2.56 16.80
CA PRO A 251 0.79 -2.62 15.38
C PRO A 251 -0.37 -3.59 15.13
N LEU A 252 -1.30 -3.18 14.29
CA LEU A 252 -2.49 -3.95 13.95
C LEU A 252 -2.27 -4.79 12.71
N GLU A 253 -2.99 -5.90 12.64
CA GLU A 253 -3.13 -6.68 11.41
C GLU A 253 -3.95 -5.91 10.37
N VAL A 254 -3.80 -6.29 9.11
CA VAL A 254 -4.35 -5.54 7.98
C VAL A 254 -5.87 -5.37 8.05
N ILE A 255 -6.62 -6.40 8.45
CA ILE A 255 -8.08 -6.32 8.55
C ILE A 255 -8.48 -5.36 9.66
N GLU A 256 -7.88 -5.49 10.85
CA GLU A 256 -8.11 -4.60 11.99
C GLU A 256 -7.79 -3.16 11.62
N PHE A 257 -6.65 -2.95 10.97
CA PHE A 257 -6.19 -1.62 10.58
C PHE A 257 -7.10 -0.97 9.53
N HIS A 258 -7.52 -1.68 8.48
CA HIS A 258 -8.43 -1.15 7.47
C HIS A 258 -9.81 -0.82 8.06
N ASN A 259 -10.31 -1.64 9.00
CA ASN A 259 -11.56 -1.35 9.69
C ASN A 259 -11.45 -0.16 10.64
N LEU A 260 -10.30 0.05 11.27
CA LEU A 260 -10.01 1.24 12.06
C LEU A 260 -9.98 2.50 11.18
N LEU A 261 -9.29 2.46 10.03
CA LEU A 261 -9.27 3.56 9.07
C LEU A 261 -10.68 3.89 8.57
N ALA A 262 -11.46 2.88 8.19
CA ALA A 262 -12.81 3.06 7.66
C ALA A 262 -13.76 3.77 8.64
N ARG A 263 -13.52 3.63 9.96
CA ARG A 263 -14.33 4.23 11.03
C ARG A 263 -13.71 5.48 11.63
N SER A 264 -12.56 5.90 11.14
CA SER A 264 -11.95 7.17 11.56
C SER A 264 -12.68 8.37 10.96
N THR A 265 -12.53 9.51 11.60
CA THR A 265 -12.92 10.82 11.07
C THR A 265 -11.81 11.40 10.22
N LEU A 266 -10.55 11.30 10.67
CA LEU A 266 -9.39 11.91 10.07
C LEU A 266 -8.19 10.97 10.22
N ILE A 267 -7.28 11.00 9.26
CA ILE A 267 -6.06 10.20 9.28
C ILE A 267 -4.83 11.10 9.18
N LEU A 268 -3.90 10.92 10.10
CA LEU A 268 -2.59 11.55 10.08
C LEU A 268 -1.54 10.48 9.81
N THR A 269 -0.74 10.64 8.75
CA THR A 269 0.17 9.58 8.33
C THR A 269 1.45 10.09 7.67
N ASP A 270 2.56 9.37 7.87
CA ASP A 270 3.77 9.48 7.06
C ASP A 270 3.93 8.31 6.06
N SER A 271 2.95 7.39 6.00
CA SER A 271 2.96 6.21 5.13
C SER A 271 2.45 6.53 3.72
N GLY A 272 3.19 6.06 2.69
CA GLY A 272 2.75 6.21 1.29
C GLY A 272 1.50 5.39 0.95
N GLY A 273 1.38 4.15 1.42
CA GLY A 273 0.22 3.29 1.14
C GLY A 273 -1.08 3.87 1.69
N ILE A 274 -1.06 4.40 2.91
CA ILE A 274 -2.25 4.99 3.52
C ILE A 274 -2.73 6.24 2.77
N GLN A 275 -1.80 7.00 2.14
CA GLN A 275 -2.14 8.14 1.28
C GLN A 275 -2.96 7.71 0.05
N GLU A 276 -2.82 6.47 -0.39
CA GLU A 276 -3.57 5.91 -1.52
C GLU A 276 -4.89 5.27 -1.07
N GLU A 277 -4.87 4.56 0.05
CA GLU A 277 -5.99 3.76 0.57
C GLU A 277 -7.07 4.61 1.27
N ALA A 278 -6.67 5.50 2.16
CA ALA A 278 -7.58 6.25 3.02
C ALA A 278 -8.59 7.14 2.26
N PRO A 279 -8.22 7.81 1.15
CA PRO A 279 -9.18 8.56 0.34
C PRO A 279 -10.32 7.70 -0.21
N SER A 280 -10.08 6.42 -0.53
CA SER A 280 -11.12 5.49 -1.00
C SER A 280 -12.17 5.16 0.07
N LEU A 281 -11.82 5.38 1.34
CA LEU A 281 -12.72 5.25 2.48
C LEU A 281 -13.46 6.57 2.79
N GLY A 282 -13.28 7.62 1.96
CA GLY A 282 -13.84 8.94 2.20
C GLY A 282 -13.22 9.63 3.42
N LYS A 283 -11.96 9.37 3.71
CA LYS A 283 -11.27 9.95 4.88
C LYS A 283 -10.26 11.01 4.45
N PRO A 284 -10.39 12.27 4.93
CA PRO A 284 -9.36 13.27 4.75
C PRO A 284 -8.05 12.81 5.37
N VAL A 285 -6.94 13.08 4.67
CA VAL A 285 -5.60 12.67 5.09
C VAL A 285 -4.70 13.89 5.25
N ILE A 286 -4.04 13.98 6.41
CA ILE A 286 -2.94 14.91 6.65
C ILE A 286 -1.62 14.13 6.60
N VAL A 287 -0.75 14.52 5.68
CA VAL A 287 0.54 13.88 5.44
C VAL A 287 1.61 14.55 6.30
N LEU A 288 2.17 13.79 7.23
CA LEU A 288 3.19 14.22 8.20
C LEU A 288 4.60 14.12 7.60
N ARG A 289 4.81 14.76 6.46
CA ARG A 289 6.09 14.78 5.72
C ARG A 289 6.28 16.13 5.05
N ASP A 290 7.52 16.52 4.84
CA ASP A 290 7.86 17.75 4.10
C ASP A 290 7.65 17.58 2.60
N THR A 291 7.77 16.34 2.10
CA THR A 291 7.52 15.97 0.70
C THR A 291 6.74 14.67 0.61
N THR A 292 6.03 14.46 -0.51
CA THR A 292 5.38 13.17 -0.80
C THR A 292 5.66 12.75 -2.24
N GLU A 293 5.82 11.47 -2.45
CA GLU A 293 5.87 10.84 -3.76
C GLU A 293 4.46 10.57 -4.35
N ARG A 294 3.40 11.14 -3.76
CA ARG A 294 1.99 11.05 -4.16
C ARG A 294 1.39 12.43 -4.44
N PRO A 295 1.97 13.20 -5.39
CA PRO A 295 1.49 14.56 -5.68
C PRO A 295 0.05 14.57 -6.24
N GLU A 296 -0.38 13.47 -6.87
CA GLU A 296 -1.73 13.34 -7.44
C GLU A 296 -2.82 13.49 -6.37
N GLY A 297 -2.60 12.94 -5.16
CA GLY A 297 -3.56 13.06 -4.06
C GLY A 297 -3.69 14.50 -3.54
N ILE A 298 -2.61 15.28 -3.55
CA ILE A 298 -2.65 16.70 -3.21
C ILE A 298 -3.42 17.47 -4.31
N ALA A 299 -3.10 17.22 -5.57
CA ALA A 299 -3.77 17.86 -6.71
C ALA A 299 -5.27 17.53 -6.78
N ALA A 300 -5.65 16.29 -6.43
CA ALA A 300 -7.04 15.86 -6.34
C ALA A 300 -7.77 16.42 -5.11
N GLY A 301 -7.05 16.95 -4.12
CA GLY A 301 -7.61 17.48 -2.89
C GLY A 301 -8.00 16.44 -1.85
N THR A 302 -7.51 15.21 -1.97
CA THR A 302 -7.71 14.14 -0.97
C THR A 302 -6.71 14.18 0.16
N LEU A 303 -5.56 14.83 -0.07
CA LEU A 303 -4.44 14.93 0.88
C LEU A 303 -4.07 16.40 1.17
N LYS A 304 -3.66 16.67 2.41
CA LYS A 304 -2.97 17.92 2.78
C LYS A 304 -1.57 17.60 3.29
N LEU A 305 -0.55 18.27 2.74
CA LEU A 305 0.83 18.11 3.17
C LEU A 305 1.11 19.08 4.34
N ALA A 306 1.40 18.54 5.53
CA ALA A 306 1.59 19.32 6.75
C ALA A 306 3.05 19.55 7.10
N GLY A 307 3.97 18.78 6.53
CA GLY A 307 5.33 18.74 7.06
C GLY A 307 5.39 18.13 8.45
N THR A 308 6.42 18.53 9.21
CA THR A 308 6.66 18.07 10.57
C THR A 308 6.54 19.19 11.62
N GLY A 309 6.01 20.35 11.20
CA GLY A 309 5.85 21.54 12.05
C GLY A 309 4.62 21.45 12.95
N GLU A 310 4.79 21.64 14.25
CA GLU A 310 3.72 21.56 15.26
C GLU A 310 2.52 22.43 14.90
N GLU A 311 2.76 23.72 14.61
CA GLU A 311 1.69 24.69 14.36
C GLU A 311 0.93 24.40 13.05
N THR A 312 1.62 23.94 12.01
CA THR A 312 1.00 23.57 10.73
C THR A 312 0.08 22.37 10.89
N ILE A 313 0.58 21.32 11.58
CA ILE A 313 -0.21 20.11 11.82
C ILE A 313 -1.45 20.45 12.67
N TYR A 314 -1.27 21.16 13.77
CA TYR A 314 -2.38 21.58 14.63
C TYR A 314 -3.42 22.41 13.86
N SER A 315 -3.00 23.38 13.06
CA SER A 315 -3.90 24.24 12.28
C SER A 315 -4.70 23.47 11.25
N LEU A 316 -4.07 22.55 10.53
CA LEU A 316 -4.75 21.72 9.52
C LEU A 316 -5.74 20.73 10.15
N VAL A 317 -5.37 20.10 11.27
CA VAL A 317 -6.30 19.23 12.01
C VAL A 317 -7.49 20.04 12.54
N ARG A 318 -7.22 21.18 13.15
CA ARG A 318 -8.25 22.08 13.66
C ARG A 318 -9.21 22.55 12.56
N GLU A 319 -8.70 22.93 11.40
CA GLU A 319 -9.49 23.28 10.23
C GLU A 319 -10.47 22.16 9.86
N LEU A 320 -9.98 20.93 9.68
CA LEU A 320 -10.83 19.78 9.33
C LEU A 320 -11.82 19.37 10.44
N LEU A 321 -11.54 19.72 11.68
CA LEU A 321 -12.47 19.46 12.79
C LEU A 321 -13.53 20.57 12.96
N THR A 322 -13.32 21.76 12.42
CA THR A 322 -14.20 22.93 12.62
C THR A 322 -14.87 23.44 11.34
N ASP A 323 -14.26 23.19 10.18
CA ASP A 323 -14.82 23.55 8.86
C ASP A 323 -15.40 22.32 8.17
N THR A 324 -16.72 22.15 8.33
CA THR A 324 -17.45 21.04 7.71
C THR A 324 -17.38 21.06 6.19
N ALA A 325 -17.35 22.25 5.56
CA ALA A 325 -17.30 22.35 4.10
C ALA A 325 -15.97 21.86 3.57
N GLU A 326 -14.87 22.20 4.22
CA GLU A 326 -13.55 21.72 3.86
C GLU A 326 -13.39 20.21 4.12
N TYR A 327 -13.90 19.73 5.24
CA TYR A 327 -13.93 18.29 5.54
C TYR A 327 -14.68 17.51 4.45
N GLU A 328 -15.91 17.94 4.09
CA GLU A 328 -16.72 17.29 3.06
C GLU A 328 -16.06 17.38 1.67
N ARG A 329 -15.45 18.52 1.34
CA ARG A 329 -14.70 18.68 0.10
C ARG A 329 -13.61 17.63 -0.04
N MET A 330 -12.82 17.39 1.02
CA MET A 330 -11.76 16.39 1.00
C MET A 330 -12.29 14.96 1.00
N SER A 331 -13.31 14.67 1.83
CA SER A 331 -13.85 13.32 1.96
C SER A 331 -14.59 12.83 0.70
N HIS A 332 -15.13 13.73 -0.11
CA HIS A 332 -15.80 13.42 -1.38
C HIS A 332 -14.93 13.63 -2.62
N ALA A 333 -13.68 14.07 -2.46
CA ALA A 333 -12.75 14.21 -3.57
C ALA A 333 -12.46 12.84 -4.21
N SER A 334 -12.38 12.82 -5.55
CA SER A 334 -12.09 11.58 -6.29
C SER A 334 -10.69 11.08 -5.98
N ASN A 335 -10.55 9.81 -5.62
CA ASN A 335 -9.26 9.20 -5.35
C ASN A 335 -8.50 8.96 -6.67
N PRO A 336 -7.34 9.61 -6.90
CA PRO A 336 -6.59 9.46 -8.14
C PRO A 336 -5.90 8.09 -8.27
N TYR A 337 -5.83 7.33 -7.18
CA TYR A 337 -5.15 6.02 -7.13
C TYR A 337 -6.08 4.85 -7.47
N GLY A 338 -7.38 5.06 -7.64
CA GLY A 338 -8.30 4.02 -8.09
C GLY A 338 -9.68 4.11 -7.47
N ASP A 339 -10.55 3.27 -8.00
CA ASP A 339 -11.98 3.16 -7.66
C ASP A 339 -12.38 1.74 -7.20
N GLY A 340 -11.39 0.85 -6.96
CA GLY A 340 -11.60 -0.52 -6.55
C GLY A 340 -11.92 -1.50 -7.70
N LEU A 341 -11.61 -1.12 -8.93
CA LEU A 341 -11.82 -1.95 -10.14
C LEU A 341 -10.50 -2.29 -10.85
N ALA A 342 -9.36 -2.14 -10.18
CA ALA A 342 -8.05 -2.37 -10.78
C ALA A 342 -7.87 -3.84 -11.19
N SER A 343 -8.27 -4.79 -10.35
CA SER A 343 -8.18 -6.22 -10.63
C SER A 343 -9.00 -6.64 -11.85
N GLN A 344 -10.21 -6.07 -12.01
CA GLN A 344 -11.04 -6.31 -13.18
C GLN A 344 -10.38 -5.81 -14.46
N ARG A 345 -9.85 -4.56 -14.44
CA ARG A 345 -9.15 -3.97 -15.59
C ARG A 345 -7.91 -4.74 -15.97
N ILE A 346 -7.17 -5.28 -15.00
CA ILE A 346 -6.00 -6.13 -15.23
C ILE A 346 -6.44 -7.42 -15.94
N ALA A 347 -7.46 -8.11 -15.44
CA ALA A 347 -7.97 -9.34 -16.04
C ALA A 347 -8.47 -9.10 -17.47
N ASP A 348 -9.24 -8.02 -17.70
CA ASP A 348 -9.70 -7.64 -19.05
C ASP A 348 -8.55 -7.39 -20.01
N ALA A 349 -7.51 -6.69 -19.55
CA ALA A 349 -6.34 -6.38 -20.37
C ALA A 349 -5.54 -7.64 -20.73
N ILE A 350 -5.40 -8.59 -19.81
CA ILE A 350 -4.74 -9.88 -20.09
C ILE A 350 -5.51 -10.66 -21.14
N LEU A 351 -6.84 -10.73 -21.05
CA LEU A 351 -7.68 -11.38 -22.07
C LEU A 351 -7.56 -10.71 -23.44
N ALA A 352 -7.57 -9.37 -23.48
CA ALA A 352 -7.40 -8.63 -24.73
C ALA A 352 -6.02 -8.89 -25.35
N TRP A 353 -4.97 -8.90 -24.56
CA TRP A 353 -3.61 -9.20 -24.98
C TRP A 353 -3.48 -10.64 -25.55
N LYS A 354 -4.08 -11.62 -24.87
CA LYS A 354 -4.05 -13.02 -25.33
C LYS A 354 -4.76 -13.17 -26.67
N ARG A 355 -5.93 -12.53 -26.86
CA ARG A 355 -6.69 -12.55 -28.13
C ARG A 355 -5.94 -11.90 -29.29
N GLY A 356 -5.13 -10.88 -29.03
CA GLY A 356 -4.35 -10.22 -30.06
C GLY A 356 -3.12 -11.00 -30.55
N ARG A 357 -2.76 -12.11 -29.88
CA ARG A 357 -1.62 -12.98 -30.22
C ARG A 357 -2.02 -14.33 -30.86
N GLY A 358 -3.27 -14.66 -30.83
CA GLY A 358 -3.86 -15.86 -31.51
C GLY A 358 -4.38 -15.50 -32.87
#